data_66cd4b4ff43ac30d0724da61bac94b0d
#
_entry.id   66cd4b4ff43ac30d0724da61bac94b0d
#
_cell.length_a   1.000
_cell.length_b   1.000
_cell.length_c   1.000
_cell.angle_alpha   90.00
_cell.angle_beta   90.00
_cell.angle_gamma   90.00
#
_symmetry.space_group_name_H-M   'P 1'
#
loop_
_entity.id
_entity.type
_entity.pdbx_description
1 polymer ?
#
loop_
_entity_poly.entity_id
_entity_poly.type
_entity_poly.pdbx_seq_one_letter_code
_entity_poly.pdbx_strand_id
1 'polypeptide(L)'
;STKHSFEESVQLMERVALGLSLTNAQSLNKEELRICLQNNNGNVEECLRYDLIRNEGGLYSFTHNAFREWLVANYLNRHGIEKAKQLATHPNGRIKPEWYNIIMLWLSMYGKDKKEEVSAILKWLKKASLDLVIYIDRDMLDDETRNEVFKGLLLEYKSLGIRMSNIMTRDYEDLWRFAYST
;
A
#
# COMPACT_ATOMS: atom_id res chain seq x y z
N SER A 1 -5.67 16.49 -30.61
CA SER A 1 -5.48 15.88 -29.28
C SER A 1 -4.23 15.01 -29.34
N THR A 2 -3.23 15.36 -28.57
CA THR A 2 -2.02 14.56 -28.41
C THR A 2 -2.44 13.25 -27.73
N LYS A 3 -2.34 12.12 -28.44
CA LYS A 3 -2.57 10.81 -27.84
C LYS A 3 -1.45 10.57 -26.84
N HIS A 4 -1.80 10.45 -25.57
CA HIS A 4 -0.88 9.97 -24.55
C HIS A 4 -0.44 8.53 -24.86
N SER A 5 0.80 8.19 -24.54
CA SER A 5 1.24 6.81 -24.52
C SER A 5 0.53 6.06 -23.38
N PHE A 6 0.49 4.73 -23.44
CA PHE A 6 -0.09 3.93 -22.34
C PHE A 6 0.57 4.25 -21.00
N GLU A 7 1.88 4.41 -20.99
CA GLU A 7 2.64 4.73 -19.79
C GLU A 7 2.28 6.11 -19.21
N GLU A 8 2.13 7.13 -20.07
CA GLU A 8 1.66 8.45 -19.63
C GLU A 8 0.26 8.39 -19.04
N SER A 9 -0.66 7.62 -19.63
CA SER A 9 -2.01 7.43 -19.12
C SER A 9 -2.00 6.74 -17.74
N VAL A 10 -1.16 5.72 -17.55
CA VAL A 10 -0.96 5.07 -16.23
C VAL A 10 -0.44 6.07 -15.21
N GLN A 11 0.54 6.91 -15.55
CA GLN A 11 1.08 7.93 -14.65
C GLN A 11 0.03 8.99 -14.26
N LEU A 12 -0.86 9.35 -15.16
CA LEU A 12 -1.97 10.24 -14.82
C LEU A 12 -2.91 9.61 -13.80
N MET A 13 -3.29 8.35 -14.00
CA MET A 13 -4.13 7.62 -13.06
C MET A 13 -3.46 7.41 -11.70
N GLU A 14 -2.13 7.19 -11.67
CA GLU A 14 -1.36 7.12 -10.42
C GLU A 14 -1.43 8.42 -9.63
N ARG A 15 -1.41 9.58 -10.28
CA ARG A 15 -1.58 10.87 -9.58
C ARG A 15 -2.94 11.00 -8.91
N VAL A 16 -4.00 10.56 -9.59
CA VAL A 16 -5.35 10.53 -9.01
C VAL A 16 -5.42 9.55 -7.83
N ALA A 17 -4.84 8.35 -8.01
CA ALA A 17 -4.79 7.35 -6.96
C ALA A 17 -4.01 7.82 -5.72
N LEU A 18 -2.88 8.49 -5.93
CA LEU A 18 -2.09 9.12 -4.87
C LEU A 18 -2.87 10.22 -4.15
N GLY A 19 -3.55 11.10 -4.90
CA GLY A 19 -4.37 12.16 -4.31
C GLY A 19 -5.43 11.61 -3.37
N LEU A 20 -6.17 10.58 -3.79
CA LEU A 20 -7.16 9.89 -2.98
C LEU A 20 -6.54 9.19 -1.75
N SER A 21 -5.40 8.52 -1.92
CA SER A 21 -4.76 7.78 -0.83
C SER A 21 -4.11 8.70 0.21
N LEU A 22 -3.53 9.82 -0.22
CA LEU A 22 -2.91 10.80 0.68
C LEU A 22 -3.93 11.56 1.52
N THR A 23 -5.10 11.84 0.95
CA THR A 23 -6.20 12.53 1.64
C THR A 23 -7.12 11.56 2.38
N ASN A 24 -6.92 10.26 2.23
CA ASN A 24 -7.84 9.21 2.69
C ASN A 24 -9.28 9.44 2.21
N ALA A 25 -9.43 10.00 1.01
CA ALA A 25 -10.71 10.29 0.41
C ALA A 25 -11.21 9.13 -0.46
N GLN A 26 -12.53 9.00 -0.57
CA GLN A 26 -13.16 8.01 -1.45
C GLN A 26 -13.40 8.57 -2.85
N SER A 27 -13.51 9.88 -2.96
CA SER A 27 -13.74 10.59 -4.22
C SER A 27 -13.09 11.96 -4.20
N LEU A 28 -12.85 12.52 -5.38
CA LEU A 28 -12.40 13.90 -5.61
C LEU A 28 -13.52 14.69 -6.29
N ASN A 29 -13.66 15.95 -5.96
CA ASN A 29 -14.45 16.86 -6.78
C ASN A 29 -13.68 17.25 -8.03
N LYS A 30 -14.32 18.00 -8.94
CA LYS A 30 -13.71 18.38 -10.23
C LYS A 30 -12.44 19.21 -10.07
N GLU A 31 -12.39 20.08 -9.08
CA GLU A 31 -11.23 20.94 -8.83
C GLU A 31 -10.05 20.14 -8.27
N GLU A 32 -10.31 19.27 -7.30
CA GLU A 32 -9.31 18.35 -6.74
C GLU A 32 -8.74 17.43 -7.82
N LEU A 33 -9.59 16.88 -8.69
CA LEU A 33 -9.15 16.06 -9.82
C LEU A 33 -8.23 16.87 -10.76
N ARG A 34 -8.59 18.13 -11.07
CA ARG A 34 -7.76 19.01 -11.90
C ARG A 34 -6.41 19.31 -11.26
N ILE A 35 -6.37 19.50 -9.93
CA ILE A 35 -5.12 19.69 -9.18
C ILE A 35 -4.23 18.46 -9.32
N CYS A 36 -4.76 17.25 -9.10
CA CYS A 36 -4.02 16.00 -9.27
C CYS A 36 -3.44 15.87 -10.69
N LEU A 37 -4.16 16.37 -11.70
CA LEU A 37 -3.80 16.30 -13.10
C LEU A 37 -3.12 17.58 -13.63
N GLN A 38 -2.58 18.42 -12.71
CA GLN A 38 -1.82 19.63 -13.02
C GLN A 38 -2.62 20.68 -13.83
N ASN A 39 -3.92 20.79 -13.56
CA ASN A 39 -4.85 21.73 -14.22
C ASN A 39 -4.90 21.60 -15.76
N ASN A 40 -4.56 20.40 -16.27
CA ASN A 40 -4.61 20.12 -17.70
C ASN A 40 -5.91 19.40 -18.07
N ASN A 41 -6.77 20.04 -18.84
CA ASN A 41 -8.06 19.47 -19.26
C ASN A 41 -7.88 18.20 -20.12
N GLY A 42 -6.86 18.16 -20.98
CA GLY A 42 -6.55 16.95 -21.77
C GLY A 42 -6.23 15.75 -20.90
N ASN A 43 -5.56 15.95 -19.76
CA ASN A 43 -5.29 14.90 -18.78
C ASN A 43 -6.57 14.40 -18.10
N VAL A 44 -7.54 15.29 -17.83
CA VAL A 44 -8.83 14.90 -17.26
C VAL A 44 -9.61 14.02 -18.26
N GLU A 45 -9.67 14.44 -19.53
CA GLU A 45 -10.32 13.67 -20.59
C GLU A 45 -9.68 12.28 -20.76
N GLU A 46 -8.35 12.20 -20.72
CA GLU A 46 -7.61 10.97 -20.83
C GLU A 46 -7.90 10.03 -19.65
N CYS A 47 -7.91 10.52 -18.42
CA CYS A 47 -8.22 9.71 -17.24
C CYS A 47 -9.64 9.13 -17.28
N LEU A 48 -10.62 9.88 -17.79
CA LEU A 48 -12.00 9.45 -17.88
C LEU A 48 -12.27 8.48 -19.05
N ARG A 49 -11.31 8.34 -19.97
CA ARG A 49 -11.43 7.47 -21.14
C ARG A 49 -11.42 5.99 -20.82
N TYR A 50 -10.81 5.58 -19.71
CA TYR A 50 -10.56 4.17 -19.36
C TYR A 50 -11.54 3.68 -18.29
N ASP A 51 -12.74 3.85 -18.26
CA ASP A 51 -13.74 3.31 -17.32
C ASP A 51 -13.27 2.87 -15.92
N LEU A 52 -12.03 3.23 -15.55
CA LEU A 52 -11.44 3.00 -14.23
C LEU A 52 -11.84 4.08 -13.23
N ILE A 53 -12.17 5.26 -13.71
CA ILE A 53 -12.66 6.39 -12.93
C ILE A 53 -14.10 6.68 -13.36
N ARG A 54 -15.01 6.65 -12.41
CA ARG A 54 -16.41 7.00 -12.59
C ARG A 54 -16.69 8.40 -12.08
N ASN A 55 -17.66 9.06 -12.70
CA ASN A 55 -18.19 10.34 -12.27
C ASN A 55 -19.63 10.16 -11.81
N GLU A 56 -19.89 10.39 -10.54
CA GLU A 56 -21.24 10.34 -9.96
C GLU A 56 -21.54 11.71 -9.31
N GLY A 57 -22.40 12.48 -9.98
CA GLY A 57 -22.81 13.79 -9.45
C GLY A 57 -21.66 14.80 -9.29
N GLY A 58 -20.63 14.74 -10.11
CA GLY A 58 -19.45 15.62 -10.03
C GLY A 58 -18.36 15.14 -9.08
N LEU A 59 -18.52 13.95 -8.49
CA LEU A 59 -17.53 13.26 -7.69
C LEU A 59 -16.87 12.16 -8.51
N TYR A 60 -15.56 12.12 -8.48
CA TYR A 60 -14.71 11.20 -9.26
C TYR A 60 -14.07 10.19 -8.32
N SER A 61 -14.27 8.90 -8.57
CA SER A 61 -13.70 7.81 -7.79
C SER A 61 -13.27 6.66 -8.69
N PHE A 62 -12.38 5.80 -8.21
CA PHE A 62 -12.10 4.55 -8.92
C PHE A 62 -13.29 3.60 -8.83
N THR A 63 -13.56 2.89 -9.93
CA THR A 63 -14.63 1.85 -9.97
C THR A 63 -14.39 0.74 -8.96
N HIS A 64 -13.10 0.43 -8.69
CA HIS A 64 -12.69 -0.53 -7.67
C HIS A 64 -11.46 -0.03 -6.90
N ASN A 65 -11.49 -0.13 -5.59
CA ASN A 65 -10.36 0.24 -4.73
C ASN A 65 -9.06 -0.51 -5.08
N ALA A 66 -9.17 -1.75 -5.54
CA ALA A 66 -8.01 -2.54 -5.94
C ALA A 66 -7.19 -1.88 -7.06
N PHE A 67 -7.84 -1.17 -8.01
CA PHE A 67 -7.12 -0.41 -9.04
C PHE A 67 -6.35 0.77 -8.43
N ARG A 68 -6.98 1.50 -7.52
CA ARG A 68 -6.32 2.60 -6.80
C ARG A 68 -5.10 2.11 -6.04
N GLU A 69 -5.25 1.05 -5.26
CA GLU A 69 -4.18 0.48 -4.45
C GLU A 69 -3.04 -0.05 -5.33
N TRP A 70 -3.36 -0.72 -6.43
CA TRP A 70 -2.37 -1.21 -7.38
C TRP A 70 -1.59 -0.06 -8.05
N LEU A 71 -2.25 1.01 -8.46
CA LEU A 71 -1.61 2.16 -9.08
C LEU A 71 -0.63 2.83 -8.10
N VAL A 72 -1.00 2.98 -6.83
CA VAL A 72 -0.09 3.52 -5.82
C VAL A 72 1.07 2.56 -5.55
N ALA A 73 0.84 1.26 -5.48
CA ALA A 73 1.89 0.26 -5.33
C ALA A 73 2.88 0.29 -6.53
N ASN A 74 2.35 0.42 -7.75
CA ASN A 74 3.17 0.57 -8.96
C ASN A 74 4.00 1.86 -8.94
N TYR A 75 3.44 2.97 -8.45
CA TYR A 75 4.18 4.20 -8.20
C TYR A 75 5.33 3.96 -7.21
N LEU A 76 5.08 3.28 -6.08
CA LEU A 76 6.12 2.97 -5.09
C LEU A 76 7.21 2.05 -5.66
N ASN A 77 6.84 1.10 -6.52
CA ASN A 77 7.79 0.20 -7.18
C ASN A 77 8.83 0.95 -8.02
N ARG A 78 8.45 2.09 -8.61
CA ARG A 78 9.37 2.94 -9.39
C ARG A 78 10.17 3.94 -8.54
N HIS A 79 9.63 4.34 -7.38
CA HIS A 79 10.22 5.39 -6.55
C HIS A 79 10.91 4.89 -5.27
N GLY A 80 10.71 3.62 -4.93
CA GLY A 80 11.43 2.93 -3.87
C GLY A 80 11.01 3.28 -2.44
N ILE A 81 11.75 2.70 -1.50
CA ILE A 81 11.43 2.69 -0.07
C ILE A 81 11.37 4.08 0.58
N GLU A 82 12.21 5.01 0.18
CA GLU A 82 12.21 6.35 0.79
C GLU A 82 10.92 7.11 0.47
N LYS A 83 10.41 6.94 -0.74
CA LYS A 83 9.12 7.51 -1.11
C LYS A 83 7.97 6.83 -0.34
N ALA A 84 8.01 5.51 -0.17
CA ALA A 84 7.03 4.79 0.63
C ALA A 84 7.01 5.27 2.08
N LYS A 85 8.17 5.43 2.71
CA LYS A 85 8.29 5.98 4.07
C LYS A 85 7.67 7.37 4.16
N GLN A 86 8.00 8.25 3.20
CA GLN A 86 7.47 9.62 3.17
C GLN A 86 5.95 9.67 3.11
N LEU A 87 5.33 8.82 2.30
CA LEU A 87 3.89 8.87 2.01
C LEU A 87 3.06 8.06 3.01
N ALA A 88 3.54 6.88 3.39
CA ALA A 88 2.78 5.88 4.13
C ALA A 88 2.96 5.92 5.65
N THR A 89 3.86 6.76 6.20
CA THR A 89 4.06 6.83 7.65
C THR A 89 3.48 8.09 8.29
N HIS A 90 3.01 7.93 9.51
CA HIS A 90 2.69 9.03 10.40
C HIS A 90 3.97 9.70 10.94
N PRO A 91 3.90 10.92 11.52
CA PRO A 91 5.05 11.58 12.15
C PRO A 91 5.73 10.76 13.25
N ASN A 92 5.00 9.85 13.90
CA ASN A 92 5.54 8.94 14.91
C ASN A 92 6.26 7.71 14.31
N GLY A 93 6.39 7.63 13.00
CA GLY A 93 7.08 6.55 12.28
C GLY A 93 6.24 5.30 12.03
N ARG A 94 5.00 5.23 12.51
CA ARG A 94 4.10 4.08 12.26
C ARG A 94 3.43 4.20 10.90
N ILE A 95 3.18 3.06 10.26
CA ILE A 95 2.47 3.02 8.98
C ILE A 95 1.00 3.37 9.19
N LYS A 96 0.45 4.14 8.28
CA LYS A 96 -0.97 4.48 8.23
C LYS A 96 -1.76 3.23 7.84
N PRO A 97 -2.80 2.82 8.59
CA PRO A 97 -3.55 1.60 8.30
C PRO A 97 -4.11 1.52 6.88
N GLU A 98 -4.55 2.64 6.34
CA GLU A 98 -5.07 2.74 4.95
C GLU A 98 -4.03 2.44 3.86
N TRP A 99 -2.74 2.36 4.23
CA TRP A 99 -1.63 2.03 3.33
C TRP A 99 -1.23 0.54 3.39
N TYR A 100 -1.81 -0.27 4.26
CA TYR A 100 -1.41 -1.67 4.45
C TYR A 100 -1.54 -2.49 3.17
N ASN A 101 -2.68 -2.43 2.50
CA ASN A 101 -2.89 -3.15 1.24
C ASN A 101 -1.94 -2.68 0.14
N ILE A 102 -1.69 -1.37 0.06
CA ILE A 102 -0.77 -0.77 -0.91
C ILE A 102 0.65 -1.32 -0.71
N ILE A 103 1.13 -1.37 0.54
CA ILE A 103 2.46 -1.87 0.88
C ILE A 103 2.56 -3.37 0.57
N MET A 104 1.53 -4.16 0.87
CA MET A 104 1.50 -5.59 0.56
C MET A 104 1.52 -5.84 -0.94
N LEU A 105 0.74 -5.10 -1.72
CA LEU A 105 0.78 -5.16 -3.17
C LEU A 105 2.14 -4.76 -3.73
N TRP A 106 2.73 -3.69 -3.20
CA TRP A 106 4.07 -3.26 -3.60
C TRP A 106 5.13 -4.34 -3.34
N LEU A 107 5.12 -4.97 -2.16
CA LEU A 107 6.01 -6.09 -1.85
C LEU A 107 5.82 -7.28 -2.80
N SER A 108 4.58 -7.59 -3.18
CA SER A 108 4.28 -8.68 -4.10
C SER A 108 4.83 -8.44 -5.54
N MET A 109 5.17 -7.20 -5.88
CA MET A 109 5.78 -6.87 -7.17
C MET A 109 7.27 -7.20 -7.25
N TYR A 110 7.92 -7.45 -6.10
CA TYR A 110 9.33 -7.84 -6.08
C TYR A 110 9.50 -9.33 -6.35
N GLY A 111 10.33 -9.64 -7.34
CA GLY A 111 10.76 -11.02 -7.61
C GLY A 111 11.84 -11.50 -6.62
N LYS A 112 12.15 -12.79 -6.69
CA LYS A 112 13.19 -13.43 -5.85
C LYS A 112 14.61 -12.90 -6.08
N ASP A 113 14.82 -12.17 -7.13
CA ASP A 113 16.09 -11.54 -7.55
C ASP A 113 16.37 -10.22 -6.82
N LYS A 114 15.35 -9.58 -6.23
CA LYS A 114 15.46 -8.29 -5.54
C LYS A 114 15.55 -8.40 -4.02
N LYS A 115 16.42 -9.28 -3.54
CA LYS A 115 16.53 -9.59 -2.10
C LYS A 115 16.97 -8.40 -1.24
N GLU A 116 17.82 -7.53 -1.76
CA GLU A 116 18.32 -6.38 -1.01
C GLU A 116 17.22 -5.36 -0.75
N GLU A 117 16.42 -5.04 -1.78
CA GLU A 117 15.30 -4.12 -1.67
C GLU A 117 14.24 -4.66 -0.71
N VAL A 118 13.90 -5.95 -0.85
CA VAL A 118 12.96 -6.62 0.06
C VAL A 118 13.48 -6.60 1.50
N SER A 119 14.77 -6.89 1.73
CA SER A 119 15.38 -6.84 3.05
C SER A 119 15.31 -5.43 3.67
N ALA A 120 15.54 -4.38 2.88
CA ALA A 120 15.42 -2.99 3.34
C ALA A 120 13.98 -2.65 3.74
N ILE A 121 13.00 -3.08 2.94
CA ILE A 121 11.58 -2.88 3.23
C ILE A 121 11.18 -3.63 4.51
N LEU A 122 11.59 -4.88 4.66
CA LEU A 122 11.32 -5.68 5.86
C LEU A 122 11.91 -5.05 7.12
N LYS A 123 13.14 -4.55 7.04
CA LYS A 123 13.78 -3.84 8.14
C LYS A 123 13.00 -2.59 8.55
N TRP A 124 12.43 -1.88 7.61
CA TRP A 124 11.56 -0.75 7.90
C TRP A 124 10.24 -1.21 8.52
N LEU A 125 9.57 -2.22 7.94
CA LEU A 125 8.28 -2.74 8.42
C LEU A 125 8.38 -3.28 9.86
N LYS A 126 9.45 -3.99 10.22
CA LYS A 126 9.69 -4.46 11.58
C LYS A 126 9.65 -3.33 12.62
N LYS A 127 10.01 -2.10 12.24
CA LYS A 127 10.00 -0.92 13.12
C LYS A 127 8.70 -0.14 13.05
N ALA A 128 8.10 -0.06 11.87
CA ALA A 128 6.99 0.84 11.59
C ALA A 128 5.61 0.16 11.78
N SER A 129 5.52 -1.15 11.53
CA SER A 129 4.28 -1.92 11.66
C SER A 129 4.63 -3.42 11.68
N LEU A 130 4.94 -3.93 12.87
CA LEU A 130 5.33 -5.33 13.04
C LEU A 130 4.20 -6.30 12.67
N ASP A 131 2.97 -5.91 12.94
CA ASP A 131 1.75 -6.63 12.59
C ASP A 131 1.57 -6.81 11.08
N LEU A 132 2.06 -5.88 10.25
CA LEU A 132 1.99 -6.01 8.80
C LEU A 132 2.91 -7.12 8.27
N VAL A 133 4.01 -7.41 8.97
CA VAL A 133 4.99 -8.41 8.52
C VAL A 133 4.42 -9.83 8.51
N ILE A 134 3.43 -10.14 9.35
CA ILE A 134 2.80 -11.48 9.39
C ILE A 134 2.02 -11.81 8.12
N TYR A 135 1.60 -10.81 7.35
CA TYR A 135 0.86 -11.00 6.09
C TYR A 135 1.78 -11.14 4.87
N ILE A 136 3.10 -11.01 5.07
CA ILE A 136 4.08 -11.19 4.00
C ILE A 136 4.22 -12.68 3.69
N ASP A 137 4.39 -12.99 2.40
CA ASP A 137 4.63 -14.37 1.96
C ASP A 137 5.81 -14.98 2.74
N ARG A 138 5.55 -16.14 3.34
CA ARG A 138 6.52 -16.89 4.15
C ARG A 138 7.82 -17.17 3.41
N ASP A 139 7.74 -17.42 2.11
CA ASP A 139 8.90 -17.72 1.25
C ASP A 139 9.84 -16.52 1.09
N MET A 140 9.39 -15.33 1.44
CA MET A 140 10.19 -14.11 1.45
C MET A 140 10.94 -13.90 2.76
N LEU A 141 10.65 -14.70 3.80
CA LEU A 141 11.19 -14.56 5.15
C LEU A 141 11.92 -15.84 5.57
N ASP A 142 13.10 -15.69 6.16
CA ASP A 142 13.76 -16.82 6.83
C ASP A 142 13.13 -17.13 8.20
N ASP A 143 13.43 -18.29 8.73
CA ASP A 143 12.89 -18.78 10.01
C ASP A 143 13.28 -17.88 11.19
N GLU A 144 14.49 -17.32 11.18
CA GLU A 144 14.97 -16.42 12.22
C GLU A 144 14.15 -15.13 12.24
N THR A 145 13.96 -14.51 11.07
CA THR A 145 13.11 -13.30 10.92
C THR A 145 11.67 -13.58 11.38
N ARG A 146 11.08 -14.71 11.01
CA ARG A 146 9.73 -15.08 11.45
C ARG A 146 9.62 -15.21 12.96
N ASN A 147 10.58 -15.88 13.57
CA ASN A 147 10.63 -16.04 15.03
C ASN A 147 10.80 -14.70 15.75
N GLU A 148 11.64 -13.81 15.24
CA GLU A 148 11.82 -12.47 15.80
C GLU A 148 10.52 -11.65 15.74
N VAL A 149 9.84 -11.66 14.59
CA VAL A 149 8.57 -10.95 14.40
C VAL A 149 7.50 -11.51 15.34
N PHE A 150 7.37 -12.83 15.44
CA PHE A 150 6.42 -13.48 16.34
C PHE A 150 6.65 -13.10 17.81
N LYS A 151 7.90 -13.20 18.28
CA LYS A 151 8.28 -12.79 19.63
C LYS A 151 8.01 -11.31 19.89
N GLY A 152 8.34 -10.46 18.90
CA GLY A 152 8.10 -9.03 18.99
C GLY A 152 6.63 -8.68 19.14
N LEU A 153 5.76 -9.30 18.34
CA LEU A 153 4.30 -9.13 18.42
C LEU A 153 3.75 -9.61 19.77
N LEU A 154 4.19 -10.76 20.27
CA LEU A 154 3.78 -11.25 21.58
C LEU A 154 4.13 -10.25 22.70
N LEU A 155 5.32 -9.67 22.64
CA LEU A 155 5.77 -8.69 23.63
C LEU A 155 4.98 -7.37 23.50
N GLU A 156 4.73 -6.90 22.28
CA GLU A 156 3.93 -5.69 22.03
C GLU A 156 2.50 -5.87 22.56
N TYR A 157 1.83 -6.96 22.22
CA TYR A 157 0.46 -7.24 22.67
C TYR A 157 0.38 -7.40 24.19
N LYS A 158 1.36 -8.08 24.80
CA LYS A 158 1.46 -8.19 26.24
C LYS A 158 1.61 -6.84 26.92
N SER A 159 2.45 -5.95 26.37
CA SER A 159 2.67 -4.60 26.91
C SER A 159 1.42 -3.73 26.83
N LEU A 160 0.58 -3.92 25.81
CA LEU A 160 -0.66 -3.19 25.58
C LEU A 160 -1.86 -3.80 26.34
N GLY A 161 -1.64 -4.93 27.04
CA GLY A 161 -2.73 -5.65 27.72
C GLY A 161 -3.75 -6.27 26.76
N ILE A 162 -3.40 -6.41 25.49
CA ILE A 162 -4.26 -6.94 24.44
C ILE A 162 -4.18 -8.47 24.48
N ARG A 163 -5.34 -9.11 24.67
CA ARG A 163 -5.40 -10.57 24.51
C ARG A 163 -5.39 -10.93 23.05
N MET A 164 -4.48 -11.79 22.63
CA MET A 164 -4.38 -12.26 21.24
C MET A 164 -5.70 -12.85 20.71
N SER A 165 -6.51 -13.45 21.60
CA SER A 165 -7.85 -13.93 21.26
C SER A 165 -8.84 -12.86 20.79
N ASN A 166 -8.60 -11.59 21.10
CA ASN A 166 -9.51 -10.50 20.73
C ASN A 166 -9.18 -9.89 19.35
N ILE A 167 -7.98 -10.16 18.84
CA ILE A 167 -7.52 -9.58 17.59
C ILE A 167 -7.81 -10.52 16.42
N MET A 168 -8.06 -11.83 16.68
CA MET A 168 -7.62 -12.81 15.71
C MET A 168 -8.46 -14.09 15.68
N THR A 169 -9.71 -13.98 15.36
CA THR A 169 -10.46 -15.21 14.98
C THR A 169 -9.98 -15.77 13.62
N ARG A 170 -9.36 -14.93 12.78
CA ARG A 170 -8.79 -15.34 11.49
C ARG A 170 -7.27 -15.41 11.52
N ASP A 171 -6.64 -14.58 12.29
CA ASP A 171 -5.21 -14.29 12.29
C ASP A 171 -4.41 -15.18 13.25
N TYR A 172 -5.05 -15.88 14.22
CA TYR A 172 -4.35 -16.80 15.11
C TYR A 172 -3.76 -18.00 14.34
N GLU A 173 -4.50 -18.54 13.37
CA GLU A 173 -3.98 -19.57 12.48
C GLU A 173 -2.86 -19.02 11.57
N ASP A 174 -3.01 -17.80 11.08
CA ASP A 174 -2.02 -17.16 10.22
C ASP A 174 -0.76 -16.81 11.02
N LEU A 175 -0.88 -16.31 12.24
CA LEU A 175 0.24 -16.06 13.13
C LEU A 175 0.96 -17.36 13.54
N TRP A 176 0.20 -18.42 13.84
CA TRP A 176 0.74 -19.72 14.17
C TRP A 176 1.47 -20.32 12.96
N ARG A 177 0.86 -20.31 11.79
CA ARG A 177 1.48 -20.74 10.53
C ARG A 177 2.69 -19.91 10.15
N PHE A 178 2.68 -18.63 10.48
CA PHE A 178 3.82 -17.74 10.27
C PHE A 178 5.02 -18.13 11.16
N ALA A 179 4.79 -18.49 12.41
CA ALA A 179 5.83 -18.80 13.37
C ALA A 179 6.43 -20.21 13.20
N TYR A 180 5.61 -21.19 12.83
CA TYR A 180 6.02 -22.58 12.75
C TYR A 180 5.95 -23.08 11.30
N SER A 181 7.11 -23.44 10.76
CA SER A 181 7.17 -24.26 9.55
C SER A 181 6.73 -25.68 9.93
N THR A 182 5.65 -26.18 9.34
CA THR A 182 5.32 -27.60 9.33
C THR A 182 6.24 -28.33 8.38
#